data_cc7a83a86c24b2c7a304a284e5023830
#
_entry.id   cc7a83a86c24b2c7a304a284e5023830
#
_cell.length_a   1.000
_cell.length_b   1.000
_cell.length_c   1.000
_cell.angle_alpha   90.00
_cell.angle_beta   90.00
_cell.angle_gamma   90.00
#
_symmetry.space_group_name_H-M   'P 1'
#
loop_
_entity.id
_entity.type
_entity.pdbx_description
1 polymer ?
#
loop_
_entity_poly.entity_id
_entity_poly.type
_entity_poly.pdbx_seq_one_letter_code
_entity_poly.pdbx_strand_id
1 'polypeptide(L)'
;MTDTMAHTQPASPASPAPTITAPGGRFVFGGDWNPEQWDESTWVDDIAKLERAGINEATINVFSWALIQPDESRYDFAMLDRIVDLLVAHNFGFVLATSTGALPAWIAQRYPDATRTDYEGRRHRFGVRHNACPNSPNFLRLAGALAGKLAERYGANDHLIAWHISNELGGRCYCDNCAAAFRVWLERKYGSIEALNRAWNANFWSHTYADFAQILPPNAISDGLDGERATLSACSIDYKRFQSDSLLGTYVTERDAIRAFDAMHPITTNLMDTYEGADYFRWGREMDVISWDDYPFPHTTPSDNAFKHDLMRGVGDGRPFMLMESTPNQMNWQECNVLRAPGRMRAESYQAVAHGADTVQYFQLKQSRGGFEKYHGAVISHGGREDERVYGE
;
A
#
# COMPACT_ATOMS: atom_id res chain seq x y z
N MET A 1 36.89 -23.86 20.59
CA MET A 1 37.63 -23.02 21.52
C MET A 1 37.95 -21.77 20.73
N THR A 2 37.72 -20.61 21.27
CA THR A 2 37.77 -19.26 20.70
C THR A 2 36.62 -18.95 19.73
N ASP A 3 35.56 -18.56 20.38
CA ASP A 3 34.37 -17.91 19.83
C ASP A 3 34.78 -16.52 19.32
N THR A 4 34.82 -16.33 18.02
CA THR A 4 35.02 -15.02 17.40
C THR A 4 33.63 -14.39 17.18
N MET A 5 33.14 -13.66 18.19
CA MET A 5 32.02 -12.76 18.02
C MET A 5 32.38 -11.75 16.93
N ALA A 6 31.69 -11.85 15.78
CA ALA A 6 31.76 -10.84 14.76
C ALA A 6 31.14 -9.55 15.32
N HIS A 7 31.98 -8.56 15.61
CA HIS A 7 31.54 -7.21 15.89
C HIS A 7 30.81 -6.68 14.64
N THR A 8 29.50 -6.61 14.69
CA THR A 8 28.74 -5.79 13.73
C THR A 8 29.15 -4.34 13.95
N GLN A 9 29.79 -3.75 12.94
CA GLN A 9 30.02 -2.31 12.93
C GLN A 9 28.67 -1.59 13.15
N PRO A 10 28.65 -0.53 13.98
CA PRO A 10 27.47 0.30 14.10
C PRO A 10 27.13 0.85 12.70
N ALA A 11 25.87 0.71 12.28
CA ALA A 11 25.37 1.30 11.06
C ALA A 11 25.71 2.80 11.05
N SER A 12 26.18 3.31 9.92
CA SER A 12 26.35 4.77 9.73
C SER A 12 25.04 5.46 10.13
N PRO A 13 25.11 6.66 10.73
CA PRO A 13 23.89 7.39 11.05
C PRO A 13 23.07 7.54 9.78
N ALA A 14 21.82 7.09 9.83
CA ALA A 14 20.89 7.22 8.73
C ALA A 14 20.82 8.70 8.32
N SER A 15 20.83 8.95 7.03
CA SER A 15 20.54 10.30 6.51
C SER A 15 19.24 10.82 7.16
N PRO A 16 19.15 12.14 7.47
CA PRO A 16 17.92 12.67 8.03
C PRO A 16 16.75 12.31 7.10
N ALA A 17 15.65 11.86 7.70
CA ALA A 17 14.45 11.54 6.92
C ALA A 17 14.01 12.76 6.12
N PRO A 18 13.52 12.57 4.90
CA PRO A 18 12.92 13.66 4.15
C PRO A 18 11.74 14.24 4.95
N THR A 19 11.68 15.55 5.05
CA THR A 19 10.54 16.23 5.67
C THR A 19 9.41 16.28 4.64
N ILE A 20 8.27 15.74 5.01
CA ILE A 20 7.07 15.79 4.16
C ILE A 20 6.38 17.12 4.38
N THR A 21 6.29 17.94 3.36
CA THR A 21 5.64 19.26 3.40
C THR A 21 4.90 19.56 2.11
N ALA A 22 3.77 20.25 2.23
CA ALA A 22 3.07 20.84 1.10
C ALA A 22 3.82 22.09 0.58
N PRO A 23 3.51 22.60 -0.63
CA PRO A 23 4.13 23.77 -1.20
C PRO A 23 4.20 24.95 -0.20
N GLY A 24 5.36 25.58 -0.12
CA GLY A 24 5.64 26.63 0.85
C GLY A 24 6.00 26.13 2.25
N GLY A 25 6.35 24.88 2.44
CA GLY A 25 6.76 24.30 3.72
C GLY A 25 5.61 24.14 4.73
N ARG A 26 4.37 24.07 4.25
CA ARG A 26 3.18 23.91 5.08
C ARG A 26 3.00 22.46 5.54
N PHE A 27 2.33 22.29 6.68
CA PHE A 27 1.84 20.97 7.10
C PHE A 27 0.93 20.36 6.04
N VAL A 28 1.09 19.07 5.75
CA VAL A 28 0.27 18.37 4.74
C VAL A 28 -1.08 18.01 5.32
N PHE A 29 -2.12 18.63 4.78
CA PHE A 29 -3.50 18.38 5.15
C PHE A 29 -4.31 18.10 3.89
N GLY A 30 -4.76 16.87 3.69
CA GLY A 30 -5.32 16.45 2.42
C GLY A 30 -5.98 15.09 2.43
N GLY A 31 -5.76 14.33 1.38
CA GLY A 31 -6.24 12.95 1.23
C GLY A 31 -6.52 12.54 -0.20
N ASP A 32 -7.17 11.40 -0.36
CA ASP A 32 -7.46 10.84 -1.67
C ASP A 32 -8.52 11.63 -2.42
N TRP A 33 -8.13 12.15 -3.57
CA TRP A 33 -9.04 12.76 -4.53
C TRP A 33 -9.06 11.93 -5.81
N ASN A 34 -10.23 11.42 -6.16
CA ASN A 34 -10.46 10.56 -7.32
C ASN A 34 -11.32 11.28 -8.37
N PRO A 35 -10.81 12.37 -9.01
CA PRO A 35 -11.58 13.19 -9.94
C PRO A 35 -11.97 12.45 -11.20
N GLU A 36 -11.25 11.39 -11.58
CA GLU A 36 -11.57 10.52 -12.72
C GLU A 36 -12.94 9.83 -12.61
N GLN A 37 -13.53 9.80 -11.43
CA GLN A 37 -14.87 9.26 -11.20
C GLN A 37 -15.98 10.26 -11.50
N TRP A 38 -15.64 11.54 -11.71
CA TRP A 38 -16.59 12.63 -11.85
C TRP A 38 -16.39 13.38 -13.17
N ASP A 39 -17.44 14.11 -13.60
CA ASP A 39 -17.34 14.99 -14.76
C ASP A 39 -16.29 16.08 -14.49
N GLU A 40 -15.44 16.35 -15.46
CA GLU A 40 -14.33 17.34 -15.34
C GLU A 40 -14.84 18.75 -14.99
N SER A 41 -16.08 19.09 -15.41
CA SER A 41 -16.72 20.35 -15.05
C SER A 41 -16.90 20.58 -13.55
N THR A 42 -16.81 19.51 -12.72
CA THR A 42 -16.93 19.60 -11.26
C THR A 42 -15.60 19.86 -10.54
N TRP A 43 -14.46 19.64 -11.19
CA TRP A 43 -13.14 19.62 -10.55
C TRP A 43 -12.76 20.98 -9.96
N VAL A 44 -13.01 22.06 -10.69
CA VAL A 44 -12.69 23.43 -10.22
C VAL A 44 -13.51 23.79 -8.98
N ASP A 45 -14.77 23.42 -8.92
CA ASP A 45 -15.63 23.62 -7.74
C ASP A 45 -15.17 22.79 -6.55
N ASP A 46 -14.75 21.54 -6.80
CA ASP A 46 -14.18 20.68 -5.77
C ASP A 46 -12.92 21.32 -5.15
N ILE A 47 -11.95 21.74 -5.99
CA ILE A 47 -10.72 22.37 -5.52
C ILE A 47 -11.05 23.64 -4.73
N ALA A 48 -11.96 24.49 -5.20
CA ALA A 48 -12.35 25.69 -4.47
C ALA A 48 -12.97 25.39 -3.09
N LYS A 49 -13.71 24.28 -2.95
CA LYS A 49 -14.24 23.82 -1.66
C LYS A 49 -13.11 23.29 -0.77
N LEU A 50 -12.19 22.50 -1.30
CA LEU A 50 -11.05 21.97 -0.57
C LEU A 50 -10.13 23.10 -0.07
N GLU A 51 -9.88 24.15 -0.88
CA GLU A 51 -9.14 25.33 -0.45
C GLU A 51 -9.82 26.02 0.75
N ARG A 52 -11.15 26.21 0.70
CA ARG A 52 -11.90 26.82 1.82
C ARG A 52 -11.85 25.96 3.07
N ALA A 53 -11.77 24.65 2.95
CA ALA A 53 -11.58 23.71 4.05
C ALA A 53 -10.15 23.68 4.60
N GLY A 54 -9.21 24.40 3.98
CA GLY A 54 -7.79 24.43 4.38
C GLY A 54 -6.98 23.26 3.85
N ILE A 55 -7.54 22.42 2.98
CA ILE A 55 -6.85 21.32 2.30
C ILE A 55 -5.79 21.91 1.34
N ASN A 56 -4.62 21.30 1.32
CA ASN A 56 -3.48 21.79 0.52
C ASN A 56 -2.74 20.67 -0.21
N GLU A 57 -3.27 19.45 -0.15
CA GLU A 57 -2.70 18.28 -0.78
C GLU A 57 -3.82 17.38 -1.32
N ALA A 58 -3.51 16.64 -2.39
CA ALA A 58 -4.34 15.55 -2.91
C ALA A 58 -3.49 14.34 -3.28
N THR A 59 -3.82 13.17 -2.73
CA THR A 59 -3.34 11.88 -3.24
C THR A 59 -4.18 11.50 -4.45
N ILE A 60 -3.54 11.29 -5.59
CA ILE A 60 -4.19 11.08 -6.89
C ILE A 60 -3.72 9.82 -7.59
N ASN A 61 -4.49 9.36 -8.58
CA ASN A 61 -4.13 8.25 -9.48
C ASN A 61 -4.04 6.88 -8.79
N VAL A 62 -4.72 6.65 -7.66
CA VAL A 62 -4.56 5.43 -6.85
C VAL A 62 -4.93 4.17 -7.63
N PHE A 63 -6.01 4.19 -8.43
CA PHE A 63 -6.53 3.03 -9.16
C PHE A 63 -6.76 3.26 -10.65
N SER A 64 -6.01 4.19 -11.26
CA SER A 64 -6.25 4.63 -12.65
C SER A 64 -5.43 3.88 -13.73
N TRP A 65 -4.82 2.72 -13.42
CA TRP A 65 -3.96 2.00 -14.37
C TRP A 65 -4.61 1.78 -15.74
N ALA A 66 -5.86 1.30 -15.76
CA ALA A 66 -6.58 1.05 -17.02
C ALA A 66 -6.84 2.31 -17.85
N LEU A 67 -6.95 3.48 -17.21
CA LEU A 67 -7.12 4.76 -17.87
C LEU A 67 -5.81 5.26 -18.48
N ILE A 68 -4.71 5.12 -17.72
CA ILE A 68 -3.37 5.54 -18.15
C ILE A 68 -2.78 4.58 -19.17
N GLN A 69 -3.00 3.27 -19.02
CA GLN A 69 -2.48 2.24 -19.91
C GLN A 69 -3.61 1.33 -20.38
N PRO A 70 -4.41 1.79 -21.35
CA PRO A 70 -5.54 1.01 -21.88
C PRO A 70 -5.14 -0.21 -22.72
N ASP A 71 -3.88 -0.28 -23.16
CA ASP A 71 -3.23 -1.44 -23.79
C ASP A 71 -1.75 -1.44 -23.45
N GLU A 72 -1.07 -2.58 -23.58
CA GLU A 72 0.34 -2.73 -23.23
C GLU A 72 1.28 -1.73 -23.92
N SER A 73 0.99 -1.41 -25.15
CA SER A 73 1.82 -0.52 -25.97
C SER A 73 1.43 0.97 -25.91
N ARG A 74 0.30 1.30 -25.27
CA ARG A 74 -0.26 2.64 -25.29
C ARG A 74 -0.40 3.22 -23.88
N TYR A 75 0.20 4.38 -23.68
CA TYR A 75 -0.02 5.21 -22.50
C TYR A 75 -0.79 6.48 -22.89
N ASP A 76 -1.73 6.89 -22.04
CA ASP A 76 -2.53 8.10 -22.18
C ASP A 76 -2.55 8.85 -20.84
N PHE A 77 -1.77 9.90 -20.75
CA PHE A 77 -1.65 10.73 -19.54
C PHE A 77 -2.53 11.99 -19.59
N ALA A 78 -3.27 12.21 -20.67
CA ALA A 78 -3.95 13.49 -20.91
C ALA A 78 -4.91 13.89 -19.76
N MET A 79 -5.61 12.94 -19.15
CA MET A 79 -6.47 13.22 -18.00
C MET A 79 -5.64 13.53 -16.75
N LEU A 80 -4.62 12.74 -16.46
CA LEU A 80 -3.75 12.95 -15.30
C LEU A 80 -2.98 14.26 -15.41
N ASP A 81 -2.54 14.65 -16.62
CA ASP A 81 -1.93 15.97 -16.85
C ASP A 81 -2.85 17.11 -16.43
N ARG A 82 -4.13 17.07 -16.84
CA ARG A 82 -5.10 18.13 -16.49
C ARG A 82 -5.39 18.15 -14.98
N ILE A 83 -5.39 16.98 -14.31
CA ILE A 83 -5.53 16.90 -12.85
C ILE A 83 -4.33 17.57 -12.18
N VAL A 84 -3.11 17.21 -12.58
CA VAL A 84 -1.87 17.80 -12.03
C VAL A 84 -1.81 19.30 -12.31
N ASP A 85 -2.10 19.74 -13.53
CA ASP A 85 -2.10 21.15 -13.90
C ASP A 85 -3.09 21.95 -13.04
N LEU A 86 -4.28 21.39 -12.76
CA LEU A 86 -5.27 22.04 -11.89
C LEU A 86 -4.76 22.17 -10.46
N LEU A 87 -4.18 21.10 -9.88
CA LEU A 87 -3.61 21.13 -8.53
C LEU A 87 -2.48 22.16 -8.42
N VAL A 88 -1.57 22.17 -9.38
CA VAL A 88 -0.45 23.14 -9.45
C VAL A 88 -0.97 24.57 -9.56
N ALA A 89 -1.97 24.84 -10.42
CA ALA A 89 -2.57 26.16 -10.60
C ALA A 89 -3.19 26.71 -9.31
N HIS A 90 -3.64 25.84 -8.42
CA HIS A 90 -4.22 26.17 -7.12
C HIS A 90 -3.24 26.02 -5.95
N ASN A 91 -1.94 25.85 -6.22
CA ASN A 91 -0.89 25.69 -5.21
C ASN A 91 -1.13 24.53 -4.23
N PHE A 92 -1.75 23.44 -4.72
CA PHE A 92 -1.81 22.16 -4.01
C PHE A 92 -0.51 21.38 -4.25
N GLY A 93 -0.06 20.68 -3.21
CA GLY A 93 0.84 19.56 -3.41
C GLY A 93 0.07 18.32 -3.83
N PHE A 94 0.76 17.32 -4.38
CA PHE A 94 0.14 16.03 -4.64
C PHE A 94 1.06 14.87 -4.27
N VAL A 95 0.45 13.80 -3.78
CA VAL A 95 1.06 12.48 -3.67
C VAL A 95 0.61 11.69 -4.90
N LEU A 96 1.55 11.15 -5.66
CA LEU A 96 1.25 10.44 -6.91
C LEU A 96 1.35 8.94 -6.74
N ALA A 97 0.20 8.26 -6.86
CA ALA A 97 0.16 6.81 -6.79
C ALA A 97 0.52 6.15 -8.14
N THR A 98 1.14 4.97 -8.07
CA THR A 98 1.51 4.20 -9.28
C THR A 98 0.36 3.42 -9.90
N SER A 99 -0.81 3.41 -9.29
CA SER A 99 -2.05 2.73 -9.74
C SER A 99 -2.00 1.19 -9.76
N THR A 100 -0.93 0.57 -9.33
CA THR A 100 -0.71 -0.88 -9.54
C THR A 100 -1.51 -1.78 -8.60
N GLY A 101 -2.23 -1.20 -7.62
CA GLY A 101 -3.13 -1.91 -6.72
C GLY A 101 -4.34 -2.58 -7.40
N ALA A 102 -4.70 -2.13 -8.61
CA ALA A 102 -5.81 -2.69 -9.39
C ALA A 102 -5.38 -2.98 -10.84
N LEU A 103 -5.40 -4.27 -11.21
CA LEU A 103 -5.02 -4.72 -12.56
C LEU A 103 -6.02 -4.26 -13.63
N PRO A 104 -5.58 -3.75 -14.79
CA PRO A 104 -6.40 -3.63 -15.99
C PRO A 104 -6.90 -4.99 -16.49
N ALA A 105 -8.08 -5.00 -17.07
CA ALA A 105 -8.68 -6.22 -17.62
C ALA A 105 -7.80 -6.90 -18.69
N TRP A 106 -7.11 -6.11 -19.51
CA TRP A 106 -6.24 -6.62 -20.57
C TRP A 106 -5.03 -7.38 -20.03
N ILE A 107 -4.49 -7.01 -18.85
CA ILE A 107 -3.41 -7.74 -18.19
C ILE A 107 -3.91 -9.12 -17.76
N ALA A 108 -5.02 -9.19 -17.04
CA ALA A 108 -5.60 -10.45 -16.60
C ALA A 108 -5.98 -11.38 -17.77
N GLN A 109 -6.35 -10.81 -18.92
CA GLN A 109 -6.68 -11.57 -20.13
C GLN A 109 -5.44 -12.07 -20.86
N ARG A 110 -4.44 -11.21 -21.06
CA ARG A 110 -3.22 -11.53 -21.84
C ARG A 110 -2.22 -12.36 -21.05
N TYR A 111 -2.14 -12.11 -19.75
CA TYR A 111 -1.17 -12.70 -18.83
C TYR A 111 -1.87 -13.38 -17.64
N PRO A 112 -2.45 -14.59 -17.83
CA PRO A 112 -3.15 -15.29 -16.72
C PRO A 112 -2.27 -15.54 -15.50
N ASP A 113 -0.93 -15.61 -15.65
CA ASP A 113 0.02 -15.73 -14.54
C ASP A 113 0.08 -14.48 -13.65
N ALA A 114 -0.38 -13.32 -14.15
CA ALA A 114 -0.41 -12.08 -13.38
C ALA A 114 -1.46 -12.10 -12.25
N THR A 115 -2.48 -12.97 -12.34
CA THR A 115 -3.50 -13.08 -11.30
C THR A 115 -3.14 -14.11 -10.24
N ARG A 116 -3.56 -13.83 -8.99
CA ARG A 116 -3.36 -14.74 -7.84
C ARG A 116 -4.08 -16.06 -8.00
N THR A 117 -3.58 -17.04 -7.26
CA THR A 117 -4.29 -18.26 -6.90
C THR A 117 -4.48 -18.28 -5.39
N ASP A 118 -5.70 -18.53 -4.90
CA ASP A 118 -6.00 -18.63 -3.48
C ASP A 118 -5.53 -19.94 -2.87
N TYR A 119 -5.73 -20.10 -1.56
CA TYR A 119 -5.34 -21.27 -0.79
C TYR A 119 -6.05 -22.56 -1.26
N GLU A 120 -7.29 -22.45 -1.76
CA GLU A 120 -8.06 -23.56 -2.33
C GLU A 120 -7.66 -23.90 -3.77
N GLY A 121 -6.68 -23.22 -4.36
CA GLY A 121 -6.20 -23.45 -5.71
C GLY A 121 -7.02 -22.78 -6.81
N ARG A 122 -7.95 -21.87 -6.46
CA ARG A 122 -8.77 -21.15 -7.43
C ARG A 122 -8.00 -19.90 -7.92
N ARG A 123 -7.86 -19.77 -9.22
CA ARG A 123 -7.28 -18.58 -9.82
C ARG A 123 -8.26 -17.41 -9.78
N HIS A 124 -7.82 -16.28 -9.25
CA HIS A 124 -8.59 -15.04 -9.28
C HIS A 124 -8.83 -14.57 -10.72
N ARG A 125 -9.92 -13.86 -10.90
CA ARG A 125 -10.30 -13.21 -12.15
C ARG A 125 -10.13 -11.69 -12.02
N PHE A 126 -10.23 -10.98 -13.15
CA PHE A 126 -10.37 -9.53 -13.14
C PHE A 126 -11.58 -9.12 -12.30
N GLY A 127 -11.46 -8.02 -11.55
CA GLY A 127 -12.59 -7.45 -10.82
C GLY A 127 -12.22 -6.60 -9.62
N VAL A 128 -11.80 -7.21 -8.52
CA VAL A 128 -11.42 -6.45 -7.31
C VAL A 128 -9.94 -6.07 -7.34
N ARG A 129 -9.55 -5.14 -6.47
CA ARG A 129 -8.15 -4.76 -6.24
C ARG A 129 -7.35 -5.89 -5.56
N HIS A 130 -6.01 -5.78 -5.55
CA HIS A 130 -5.06 -6.74 -4.97
C HIS A 130 -5.15 -8.15 -5.59
N ASN A 131 -5.44 -8.23 -6.87
CA ASN A 131 -5.52 -9.49 -7.61
C ASN A 131 -4.18 -9.94 -8.21
N ALA A 132 -3.15 -9.11 -8.13
CA ALA A 132 -1.86 -9.42 -8.73
C ALA A 132 -1.07 -10.47 -7.95
N CYS A 133 -0.40 -11.38 -8.67
CA CYS A 133 0.60 -12.27 -8.10
C CYS A 133 1.92 -11.51 -7.93
N PRO A 134 2.47 -11.38 -6.70
CA PRO A 134 3.71 -10.64 -6.46
C PRO A 134 4.96 -11.28 -7.08
N ASN A 135 4.85 -12.52 -7.56
CA ASN A 135 5.93 -13.25 -8.21
C ASN A 135 5.67 -13.49 -9.70
N SER A 136 4.65 -12.85 -10.30
CA SER A 136 4.46 -12.92 -11.75
C SER A 136 5.47 -12.04 -12.47
N PRO A 137 6.30 -12.61 -13.36
CA PRO A 137 7.25 -11.81 -14.16
C PRO A 137 6.55 -10.77 -15.03
N ASN A 138 5.37 -11.08 -15.55
CA ASN A 138 4.59 -10.17 -16.38
C ASN A 138 4.03 -9.01 -15.55
N PHE A 139 3.49 -9.27 -14.36
CA PHE A 139 3.02 -8.22 -13.48
C PHE A 139 4.17 -7.29 -13.07
N LEU A 140 5.27 -7.83 -12.55
CA LEU A 140 6.42 -7.03 -12.11
C LEU A 140 6.99 -6.16 -13.24
N ARG A 141 7.12 -6.72 -14.44
CA ARG A 141 7.59 -5.98 -15.63
C ARG A 141 6.66 -4.82 -15.98
N LEU A 142 5.34 -5.05 -15.97
CA LEU A 142 4.36 -4.04 -16.35
C LEU A 142 4.19 -2.97 -15.27
N ALA A 143 4.18 -3.36 -14.00
CA ALA A 143 4.12 -2.43 -12.87
C ALA A 143 5.36 -1.51 -12.83
N GLY A 144 6.55 -2.09 -12.94
CA GLY A 144 7.79 -1.30 -13.01
C GLY A 144 7.83 -0.37 -14.24
N ALA A 145 7.35 -0.84 -15.40
CA ALA A 145 7.29 0.01 -16.60
C ALA A 145 6.33 1.20 -16.42
N LEU A 146 5.15 0.99 -15.81
CA LEU A 146 4.21 2.08 -15.51
C LEU A 146 4.81 3.06 -14.50
N ALA A 147 5.37 2.57 -13.40
CA ALA A 147 6.00 3.40 -12.38
C ALA A 147 7.13 4.28 -12.97
N GLY A 148 7.99 3.68 -13.81
CA GLY A 148 9.03 4.43 -14.54
C GLY A 148 8.46 5.49 -15.49
N LYS A 149 7.37 5.20 -16.21
CA LYS A 149 6.71 6.17 -17.10
C LYS A 149 6.08 7.34 -16.34
N LEU A 150 5.49 7.08 -15.18
CA LEU A 150 4.99 8.13 -14.30
C LEU A 150 6.14 9.00 -13.79
N ALA A 151 7.24 8.39 -13.35
CA ALA A 151 8.40 9.11 -12.84
C ALA A 151 9.12 9.94 -13.94
N GLU A 152 9.28 9.39 -15.14
CA GLU A 152 9.80 10.12 -16.31
C GLU A 152 8.99 11.39 -16.59
N ARG A 153 7.66 11.34 -16.37
CA ARG A 153 6.76 12.45 -16.68
C ARG A 153 6.61 13.46 -15.56
N TYR A 154 6.47 13.02 -14.33
CA TYR A 154 6.07 13.88 -13.20
C TYR A 154 7.17 14.08 -12.16
N GLY A 155 8.27 13.33 -12.20
CA GLY A 155 9.32 13.36 -11.18
C GLY A 155 10.07 14.68 -11.04
N ALA A 156 9.94 15.60 -11.99
CA ALA A 156 10.53 16.94 -11.92
C ALA A 156 9.52 18.03 -11.50
N ASN A 157 8.30 17.65 -11.06
CA ASN A 157 7.28 18.64 -10.68
C ASN A 157 7.48 19.08 -9.23
N ASP A 158 7.68 20.38 -9.01
CA ASP A 158 7.93 20.97 -7.69
C ASP A 158 6.76 20.84 -6.70
N HIS A 159 5.57 20.46 -7.16
CA HIS A 159 4.39 20.21 -6.33
C HIS A 159 4.21 18.72 -5.97
N LEU A 160 5.04 17.84 -6.51
CA LEU A 160 5.07 16.44 -6.08
C LEU A 160 5.64 16.35 -4.67
N ILE A 161 4.87 15.79 -3.74
CA ILE A 161 5.26 15.64 -2.32
C ILE A 161 5.95 14.30 -2.10
N ALA A 162 5.36 13.24 -2.61
CA ALA A 162 5.84 11.88 -2.47
C ALA A 162 5.26 10.96 -3.56
N TRP A 163 5.93 9.82 -3.77
CA TRP A 163 5.41 8.70 -4.54
C TRP A 163 4.70 7.71 -3.63
N HIS A 164 3.50 7.31 -4.03
CA HIS A 164 2.73 6.27 -3.39
C HIS A 164 2.75 5.00 -4.26
N ILE A 165 3.54 4.00 -3.88
CA ILE A 165 3.60 2.76 -4.64
C ILE A 165 2.38 1.90 -4.34
N SER A 166 1.66 1.53 -5.42
CA SER A 166 0.47 0.68 -5.36
C SER A 166 -0.62 1.24 -4.44
N ASN A 167 -1.15 0.46 -3.57
CA ASN A 167 -2.01 0.80 -2.43
C ASN A 167 -2.18 -0.43 -1.56
N GLU A 168 -1.96 -0.30 -0.26
CA GLU A 168 -2.22 -1.35 0.75
C GLU A 168 -1.73 -2.74 0.29
N LEU A 169 -0.46 -2.84 -0.09
CA LEU A 169 0.13 -4.09 -0.58
C LEU A 169 -0.16 -5.25 0.36
N GLY A 170 -0.99 -6.18 -0.07
CA GLY A 170 -1.48 -7.25 0.81
C GLY A 170 -1.96 -8.50 0.06
N GLY A 171 -2.51 -9.45 0.83
CA GLY A 171 -3.00 -10.74 0.36
C GLY A 171 -1.90 -11.77 0.12
N ARG A 172 -2.30 -13.01 -0.14
CA ARG A 172 -1.39 -14.13 -0.40
C ARG A 172 -1.68 -14.76 -1.75
N CYS A 173 -0.67 -15.37 -2.36
CA CYS A 173 -0.81 -16.07 -3.64
C CYS A 173 -0.13 -17.43 -3.55
N TYR A 174 -0.79 -18.47 -4.05
CA TYR A 174 -0.36 -19.87 -3.97
C TYR A 174 -0.17 -20.51 -5.37
N CYS A 175 0.12 -19.70 -6.39
CA CYS A 175 0.31 -20.16 -7.76
C CYS A 175 1.71 -20.76 -8.01
N ASP A 176 1.92 -21.30 -9.21
CA ASP A 176 3.19 -21.94 -9.61
C ASP A 176 4.38 -20.96 -9.58
N ASN A 177 4.18 -19.69 -9.94
CA ASN A 177 5.24 -18.68 -9.82
C ASN A 177 5.67 -18.50 -8.36
N CYS A 178 4.70 -18.47 -7.43
CA CYS A 178 4.99 -18.42 -6.01
C CYS A 178 5.66 -19.69 -5.52
N ALA A 179 5.26 -20.87 -6.01
CA ALA A 179 5.91 -22.13 -5.68
C ALA A 179 7.39 -22.16 -6.09
N ALA A 180 7.69 -21.73 -7.31
CA ALA A 180 9.06 -21.65 -7.81
C ALA A 180 9.90 -20.64 -7.00
N ALA A 181 9.37 -19.44 -6.77
CA ALA A 181 10.05 -18.41 -6.00
C ALA A 181 10.26 -18.83 -4.52
N PHE A 182 9.32 -19.53 -3.91
CA PHE A 182 9.41 -20.05 -2.54
C PHE A 182 10.56 -21.04 -2.37
N ARG A 183 10.75 -21.96 -3.33
CA ARG A 183 11.87 -22.90 -3.31
C ARG A 183 13.22 -22.18 -3.33
N VAL A 184 13.36 -21.18 -4.19
CA VAL A 184 14.59 -20.35 -4.25
C VAL A 184 14.79 -19.58 -2.93
N TRP A 185 13.71 -19.06 -2.32
CA TRP A 185 13.77 -18.38 -1.03
C TRP A 185 14.21 -19.33 0.09
N LEU A 186 13.72 -20.57 0.09
CA LEU A 186 14.13 -21.61 1.05
C LEU A 186 15.58 -22.02 0.89
N GLU A 187 16.05 -22.21 -0.36
CA GLU A 187 17.45 -22.48 -0.64
C GLU A 187 18.38 -21.41 -0.07
N ARG A 188 18.03 -20.13 -0.29
CA ARG A 188 18.80 -19.00 0.27
C ARG A 188 18.79 -18.99 1.79
N LYS A 189 17.66 -19.33 2.40
CA LYS A 189 17.51 -19.31 3.86
C LYS A 189 18.24 -20.44 4.55
N TYR A 190 18.18 -21.63 4.03
CA TYR A 190 18.67 -22.85 4.70
C TYR A 190 19.99 -23.40 4.15
N GLY A 191 20.33 -23.07 2.94
CA GLY A 191 21.56 -23.51 2.28
C GLY A 191 21.56 -24.96 1.82
N SER A 192 20.89 -25.88 2.55
CA SER A 192 20.75 -27.27 2.13
C SER A 192 19.41 -27.87 2.57
N ILE A 193 19.00 -28.96 1.88
CA ILE A 193 17.73 -29.63 2.19
C ILE A 193 17.77 -30.31 3.55
N GLU A 194 18.92 -30.80 3.99
CA GLU A 194 19.11 -31.40 5.30
C GLU A 194 18.99 -30.37 6.41
N ALA A 195 19.47 -29.13 6.21
CA ALA A 195 19.30 -28.04 7.14
C ALA A 195 17.84 -27.64 7.27
N LEU A 196 17.11 -27.57 6.15
CA LEU A 196 15.65 -27.32 6.12
C LEU A 196 14.91 -28.43 6.89
N ASN A 197 15.17 -29.70 6.56
CA ASN A 197 14.53 -30.85 7.20
C ASN A 197 14.70 -30.81 8.73
N ARG A 198 15.92 -30.50 9.21
CA ARG A 198 16.17 -30.35 10.65
C ARG A 198 15.38 -29.18 11.26
N ALA A 199 15.38 -28.03 10.61
CA ALA A 199 14.69 -26.82 11.09
C ALA A 199 13.17 -26.99 11.13
N TRP A 200 12.61 -27.71 10.17
CA TRP A 200 11.17 -27.98 10.06
C TRP A 200 10.71 -29.17 10.87
N ASN A 201 11.63 -29.94 11.50
CA ASN A 201 11.33 -31.23 12.12
C ASN A 201 10.60 -32.17 11.15
N ALA A 202 11.12 -32.28 9.93
CA ALA A 202 10.43 -32.89 8.79
C ALA A 202 10.25 -34.43 8.93
N ASN A 203 10.84 -35.06 9.93
CA ASN A 203 10.58 -36.49 10.22
C ASN A 203 9.15 -36.77 10.70
N PHE A 204 8.44 -35.74 11.14
CA PHE A 204 7.06 -35.85 11.58
C PHE A 204 6.17 -36.15 10.35
N TRP A 205 5.34 -37.17 10.42
CA TRP A 205 4.44 -37.62 9.35
C TRP A 205 5.07 -37.80 7.96
N SER A 206 6.34 -38.21 7.91
CA SER A 206 7.08 -38.41 6.66
C SER A 206 7.22 -37.18 5.79
N HIS A 207 7.33 -35.99 6.40
CA HIS A 207 7.56 -34.72 5.66
C HIS A 207 9.04 -34.47 5.31
N THR A 208 9.91 -35.49 5.41
CA THR A 208 11.31 -35.38 5.03
C THR A 208 11.44 -35.22 3.51
N TYR A 209 12.07 -34.14 3.09
CA TYR A 209 12.33 -33.84 1.69
C TYR A 209 13.73 -34.30 1.28
N ALA A 210 13.86 -34.82 0.07
CA ALA A 210 15.15 -35.17 -0.55
C ALA A 210 15.70 -34.03 -1.43
N ASP A 211 14.83 -33.12 -1.86
CA ASP A 211 15.15 -32.01 -2.76
C ASP A 211 14.17 -30.86 -2.53
N PHE A 212 14.62 -29.60 -2.70
CA PHE A 212 13.76 -28.41 -2.62
C PHE A 212 12.62 -28.45 -3.67
N ALA A 213 12.82 -29.09 -4.81
CA ALA A 213 11.81 -29.25 -5.85
C ALA A 213 10.56 -30.02 -5.38
N GLN A 214 10.67 -30.83 -4.32
CA GLN A 214 9.54 -31.55 -3.72
C GLN A 214 8.63 -30.68 -2.86
N ILE A 215 9.10 -29.48 -2.48
CA ILE A 215 8.35 -28.61 -1.59
C ILE A 215 7.26 -27.88 -2.38
N LEU A 216 6.04 -27.96 -1.87
CA LEU A 216 4.86 -27.25 -2.37
C LEU A 216 4.47 -26.14 -1.39
N PRO A 217 3.87 -25.03 -1.87
CA PRO A 217 3.18 -24.10 -0.99
C PRO A 217 2.10 -24.79 -0.16
N PRO A 218 1.80 -24.32 1.05
CA PRO A 218 0.63 -24.78 1.78
C PRO A 218 -0.65 -24.66 0.93
N ASN A 219 -1.56 -25.61 1.04
CA ASN A 219 -2.79 -25.60 0.25
C ASN A 219 -3.91 -26.38 0.93
N ALA A 220 -5.16 -26.09 0.55
CA ALA A 220 -6.34 -26.69 1.16
C ALA A 220 -6.44 -28.22 1.01
N ILE A 221 -5.84 -28.77 -0.03
CA ILE A 221 -5.89 -30.23 -0.29
C ILE A 221 -4.98 -30.99 0.66
N SER A 222 -3.77 -30.46 0.90
CA SER A 222 -2.75 -31.11 1.75
C SER A 222 -2.90 -30.73 3.23
N ASP A 223 -3.27 -29.49 3.53
CA ASP A 223 -3.25 -28.93 4.90
C ASP A 223 -4.66 -28.77 5.50
N GLY A 224 -5.70 -29.08 4.72
CA GLY A 224 -7.10 -28.87 5.11
C GLY A 224 -7.54 -27.41 4.94
N LEU A 225 -8.87 -27.19 4.97
CA LEU A 225 -9.47 -25.87 4.70
C LEU A 225 -9.07 -24.80 5.70
N ASP A 226 -8.77 -25.15 6.93
CA ASP A 226 -8.35 -24.23 7.99
C ASP A 226 -6.83 -24.00 8.04
N GLY A 227 -6.04 -24.71 7.22
CA GLY A 227 -4.58 -24.64 7.23
C GLY A 227 -4.00 -23.26 6.90
N GLU A 228 -4.74 -22.43 6.17
CA GLU A 228 -4.32 -21.05 5.93
C GLU A 228 -4.33 -20.19 7.21
N ARG A 229 -5.30 -20.42 8.09
CA ARG A 229 -5.44 -19.71 9.38
C ARG A 229 -4.58 -20.32 10.46
N ALA A 230 -4.42 -21.63 10.45
CA ALA A 230 -3.63 -22.35 11.44
C ALA A 230 -2.16 -22.39 11.02
N THR A 231 -1.28 -21.81 11.82
CA THR A 231 0.17 -21.91 11.65
C THR A 231 0.65 -23.20 12.30
N LEU A 232 0.34 -24.35 11.69
CA LEU A 232 0.61 -25.68 12.24
C LEU A 232 1.94 -26.27 11.81
N SER A 233 2.58 -25.74 10.77
CA SER A 233 3.84 -26.27 10.26
C SER A 233 4.87 -25.18 10.03
N ALA A 234 6.14 -25.57 10.05
CA ALA A 234 7.24 -24.66 9.71
C ALA A 234 7.13 -24.18 8.24
N CYS A 235 6.61 -25.00 7.34
CA CYS A 235 6.31 -24.60 5.96
C CYS A 235 5.32 -23.44 5.91
N SER A 236 4.22 -23.50 6.66
CA SER A 236 3.22 -22.42 6.72
C SER A 236 3.81 -21.13 7.26
N ILE A 237 4.67 -21.21 8.30
CA ILE A 237 5.36 -20.02 8.86
C ILE A 237 6.30 -19.40 7.82
N ASP A 238 7.11 -20.23 7.17
CA ASP A 238 8.05 -19.73 6.17
C ASP A 238 7.35 -19.22 4.93
N TYR A 239 6.22 -19.81 4.55
CA TYR A 239 5.42 -19.30 3.44
C TYR A 239 4.84 -17.91 3.73
N LYS A 240 4.36 -17.65 4.94
CA LYS A 240 3.91 -16.32 5.36
C LYS A 240 5.05 -15.29 5.28
N ARG A 241 6.25 -15.64 5.76
CA ARG A 241 7.45 -14.79 5.66
C ARG A 241 7.84 -14.53 4.19
N PHE A 242 7.84 -15.58 3.38
CA PHE A 242 8.10 -15.48 1.95
C PHE A 242 7.09 -14.58 1.24
N GLN A 243 5.80 -14.67 1.57
CA GLN A 243 4.78 -13.80 0.97
C GLN A 243 4.98 -12.33 1.36
N SER A 244 5.36 -12.05 2.60
CA SER A 244 5.75 -10.69 3.02
C SER A 244 6.95 -10.17 2.21
N ASP A 245 7.99 -10.99 2.02
CA ASP A 245 9.15 -10.65 1.20
C ASP A 245 8.79 -10.46 -0.28
N SER A 246 7.84 -11.25 -0.80
CA SER A 246 7.37 -11.14 -2.19
C SER A 246 6.60 -9.84 -2.44
N LEU A 247 5.74 -9.44 -1.51
CA LEU A 247 5.03 -8.15 -1.58
C LEU A 247 6.02 -6.99 -1.49
N LEU A 248 6.99 -7.06 -0.58
CA LEU A 248 8.08 -6.08 -0.51
C LEU A 248 8.87 -6.04 -1.82
N GLY A 249 9.08 -7.17 -2.48
CA GLY A 249 9.72 -7.25 -3.79
C GLY A 249 8.95 -6.49 -4.88
N THR A 250 7.62 -6.45 -4.81
CA THR A 250 6.78 -5.62 -5.70
C THR A 250 7.05 -4.14 -5.46
N TYR A 251 7.03 -3.71 -4.19
CA TYR A 251 7.38 -2.34 -3.81
C TYR A 251 8.76 -1.93 -4.33
N VAL A 252 9.78 -2.75 -4.10
CA VAL A 252 11.16 -2.50 -4.53
C VAL A 252 11.26 -2.38 -6.05
N THR A 253 10.52 -3.22 -6.80
CA THR A 253 10.52 -3.17 -8.27
C THR A 253 10.02 -1.82 -8.80
N GLU A 254 8.93 -1.30 -8.24
CA GLU A 254 8.37 -0.01 -8.65
C GLU A 254 9.23 1.14 -8.15
N ARG A 255 9.71 1.09 -6.89
CA ARG A 255 10.65 2.07 -6.33
C ARG A 255 11.89 2.25 -7.20
N ASP A 256 12.53 1.15 -7.57
CA ASP A 256 13.76 1.20 -8.37
C ASP A 256 13.50 1.76 -9.78
N ALA A 257 12.32 1.49 -10.34
CA ALA A 257 11.88 2.09 -11.61
C ALA A 257 11.65 3.61 -11.48
N ILE A 258 11.07 4.08 -10.37
CA ILE A 258 10.92 5.51 -10.06
C ILE A 258 12.29 6.16 -9.88
N ARG A 259 13.18 5.54 -9.10
CA ARG A 259 14.53 6.06 -8.81
C ARG A 259 15.41 6.24 -10.04
N ALA A 260 15.11 5.57 -11.13
CA ALA A 260 15.81 5.79 -12.41
C ALA A 260 15.57 7.19 -13.00
N PHE A 261 14.49 7.87 -12.60
CA PHE A 261 14.08 9.20 -13.12
C PHE A 261 13.98 10.26 -12.02
N ASP A 262 13.69 9.85 -10.79
CA ASP A 262 13.50 10.75 -9.66
C ASP A 262 14.28 10.26 -8.44
N ALA A 263 15.37 10.95 -8.14
CA ALA A 263 16.22 10.64 -6.99
C ALA A 263 15.84 11.43 -5.73
N MET A 264 14.93 12.40 -5.83
CA MET A 264 14.72 13.41 -4.80
C MET A 264 13.47 13.19 -3.96
N HIS A 265 12.33 12.92 -4.59
CA HIS A 265 11.06 12.81 -3.86
C HIS A 265 11.00 11.52 -3.04
N PRO A 266 10.44 11.57 -1.83
CA PRO A 266 10.24 10.38 -1.00
C PRO A 266 9.34 9.36 -1.67
N ILE A 267 9.61 8.08 -1.41
CA ILE A 267 8.81 6.96 -1.93
C ILE A 267 8.28 6.17 -0.73
N THR A 268 6.98 5.92 -0.73
CA THR A 268 6.28 5.18 0.30
C THR A 268 5.22 4.23 -0.26
N THR A 269 4.61 3.44 0.60
CA THR A 269 3.35 2.73 0.38
C THR A 269 2.61 2.68 1.71
N ASN A 270 1.28 2.78 1.68
CA ASN A 270 0.49 2.79 2.89
C ASN A 270 0.41 1.41 3.55
N LEU A 271 0.71 1.35 4.84
CA LEU A 271 0.63 0.15 5.66
C LEU A 271 -0.76 0.05 6.29
N MET A 272 -1.37 -1.14 6.22
CA MET A 272 -2.71 -1.39 6.74
C MET A 272 -2.68 -1.72 8.22
N ASP A 273 -2.95 -0.79 9.13
CA ASP A 273 -3.07 -1.06 10.57
C ASP A 273 -1.97 -2.05 11.08
N THR A 274 -2.35 -3.09 11.79
CA THR A 274 -1.48 -4.18 12.26
C THR A 274 -1.59 -5.42 11.38
N TYR A 275 -1.51 -5.26 10.06
CA TYR A 275 -1.68 -6.34 9.11
C TYR A 275 -0.62 -7.44 9.25
N GLU A 276 -1.06 -8.67 9.58
CA GLU A 276 -0.19 -9.83 9.86
C GLU A 276 0.58 -10.36 8.63
N GLY A 277 0.20 -9.93 7.44
CA GLY A 277 0.79 -10.41 6.19
C GLY A 277 2.10 -9.72 5.80
N ALA A 278 2.53 -8.69 6.54
CA ALA A 278 3.73 -7.92 6.24
C ALA A 278 4.61 -7.73 7.49
N ASP A 279 5.91 -7.91 7.34
CA ASP A 279 6.90 -7.57 8.37
C ASP A 279 7.27 -6.09 8.25
N TYR A 280 6.54 -5.22 8.94
CA TYR A 280 6.69 -3.78 8.86
C TYR A 280 8.08 -3.27 9.24
N PHE A 281 8.75 -3.89 10.21
CA PHE A 281 10.12 -3.50 10.57
C PHE A 281 11.13 -3.82 9.46
N ARG A 282 10.88 -4.86 8.67
CA ARG A 282 11.67 -5.16 7.48
C ARG A 282 11.32 -4.21 6.33
N TRP A 283 10.03 -3.94 6.11
CA TRP A 283 9.56 -3.04 5.07
C TRP A 283 10.01 -1.60 5.28
N GLY A 284 9.95 -1.11 6.52
CA GLY A 284 10.34 0.26 6.87
C GLY A 284 11.80 0.60 6.56
N ARG A 285 12.66 -0.41 6.41
CA ARG A 285 14.06 -0.20 5.97
C ARG A 285 14.20 0.08 4.48
N GLU A 286 13.19 -0.26 3.69
CA GLU A 286 13.15 -0.04 2.25
C GLU A 286 12.36 1.22 1.87
N MET A 287 11.62 1.81 2.81
CA MET A 287 10.78 2.98 2.62
C MET A 287 11.50 4.25 3.06
N ASP A 288 11.36 5.33 2.30
CA ASP A 288 11.94 6.63 2.68
C ASP A 288 11.18 7.26 3.84
N VAL A 289 9.87 7.10 3.86
CA VAL A 289 8.97 7.54 4.91
C VAL A 289 7.93 6.44 5.18
N ILE A 290 7.59 6.25 6.45
CA ILE A 290 6.50 5.35 6.83
C ILE A 290 5.18 6.08 6.59
N SER A 291 4.26 5.42 5.89
CA SER A 291 2.88 5.86 5.77
C SER A 291 1.93 4.73 6.13
N TRP A 292 0.78 5.06 6.67
CA TRP A 292 -0.18 4.05 7.08
C TRP A 292 -1.62 4.59 7.14
N ASP A 293 -2.57 3.66 7.26
CA ASP A 293 -4.00 3.92 7.22
C ASP A 293 -4.63 3.59 8.56
N ASP A 294 -5.33 4.59 9.14
CA ASP A 294 -6.02 4.47 10.41
C ASP A 294 -7.54 4.54 10.23
N TYR A 295 -8.17 3.38 10.31
CA TYR A 295 -9.62 3.24 10.22
C TYR A 295 -10.21 2.67 11.51
N PRO A 296 -10.29 3.46 12.59
CA PRO A 296 -10.77 2.98 13.88
C PRO A 296 -12.23 2.52 13.82
N PHE A 297 -12.47 1.29 14.32
CA PHE A 297 -13.81 0.77 14.48
C PHE A 297 -14.59 1.57 15.55
N PRO A 298 -15.93 1.45 15.62
CA PRO A 298 -16.73 2.15 16.62
C PRO A 298 -16.31 1.87 18.07
N HIS A 299 -15.75 0.68 18.32
CA HIS A 299 -15.28 0.24 19.65
C HIS A 299 -13.78 0.49 19.89
N THR A 300 -13.03 0.95 18.88
CA THR A 300 -11.60 1.28 19.04
C THR A 300 -11.45 2.42 20.03
N THR A 301 -10.62 2.21 21.04
CA THR A 301 -10.34 3.21 22.06
C THR A 301 -9.25 4.18 21.61
N PRO A 302 -9.16 5.39 22.20
CA PRO A 302 -8.05 6.29 21.91
C PRO A 302 -6.66 5.67 22.21
N SER A 303 -6.56 4.78 23.21
CA SER A 303 -5.32 4.08 23.54
C SER A 303 -4.91 3.04 22.48
N ASP A 304 -5.88 2.39 21.82
CA ASP A 304 -5.59 1.48 20.71
C ASP A 304 -5.00 2.24 19.52
N ASN A 305 -5.58 3.40 19.19
CA ASN A 305 -5.02 4.27 18.15
C ASN A 305 -3.63 4.81 18.52
N ALA A 306 -3.46 5.27 19.76
CA ALA A 306 -2.17 5.73 20.27
C ALA A 306 -1.09 4.66 20.09
N PHE A 307 -1.38 3.41 20.46
CA PHE A 307 -0.46 2.29 20.26
C PHE A 307 -0.07 2.10 18.80
N LYS A 308 -1.04 2.18 17.87
CA LYS A 308 -0.78 2.02 16.44
C LYS A 308 0.09 3.15 15.87
N HIS A 309 -0.20 4.40 16.22
CA HIS A 309 0.64 5.55 15.85
C HIS A 309 2.07 5.39 16.37
N ASP A 310 2.25 5.00 17.64
CA ASP A 310 3.56 4.78 18.22
C ASP A 310 4.28 3.59 17.58
N LEU A 311 3.55 2.53 17.20
CA LEU A 311 4.11 1.41 16.44
C LEU A 311 4.68 1.88 15.10
N MET A 312 3.91 2.66 14.33
CA MET A 312 4.36 3.17 13.02
C MET A 312 5.55 4.11 13.15
N ARG A 313 5.56 4.95 14.18
CA ARG A 313 6.73 5.74 14.52
C ARG A 313 7.93 4.87 14.88
N GLY A 314 7.72 3.76 15.61
CA GLY A 314 8.76 2.79 15.94
C GLY A 314 9.30 2.04 14.72
N VAL A 315 8.43 1.69 13.75
CA VAL A 315 8.83 1.11 12.44
C VAL A 315 9.76 2.05 11.70
N GLY A 316 9.55 3.37 11.83
CA GLY A 316 10.36 4.42 11.24
C GLY A 316 11.57 4.84 12.09
N ASP A 317 12.00 4.07 13.07
CA ASP A 317 13.11 4.40 13.97
C ASP A 317 12.92 5.76 14.68
N GLY A 318 11.70 6.07 15.09
CA GLY A 318 11.32 7.30 15.80
C GLY A 318 11.11 8.52 14.92
N ARG A 319 11.26 8.40 13.60
CA ARG A 319 10.98 9.46 12.63
C ARG A 319 9.47 9.73 12.53
N PRO A 320 9.07 10.93 12.09
CA PRO A 320 7.69 11.21 11.73
C PRO A 320 7.15 10.22 10.70
N PHE A 321 5.83 10.03 10.68
CA PHE A 321 5.13 9.19 9.72
C PHE A 321 4.02 9.97 9.03
N MET A 322 3.61 9.53 7.84
CA MET A 322 2.42 10.02 7.15
C MET A 322 1.20 9.25 7.64
N LEU A 323 0.19 9.96 8.15
CA LEU A 323 -1.16 9.39 8.21
C LEU A 323 -1.76 9.55 6.81
N MET A 324 -1.67 8.48 6.01
CA MET A 324 -1.97 8.54 4.58
C MET A 324 -3.45 8.38 4.27
N GLU A 325 -4.13 7.58 5.07
CA GLU A 325 -5.57 7.44 5.01
C GLU A 325 -6.17 7.44 6.41
N SER A 326 -7.28 8.13 6.55
CA SER A 326 -8.17 8.03 7.71
C SER A 326 -9.59 8.37 7.27
N THR A 327 -10.60 7.99 8.05
CA THR A 327 -11.96 8.27 7.60
C THR A 327 -12.51 9.56 8.20
N PRO A 328 -13.06 10.46 7.36
CA PRO A 328 -13.75 11.64 7.89
C PRO A 328 -15.11 11.30 8.54
N ASN A 329 -15.73 10.18 8.17
CA ASN A 329 -17.02 9.77 8.72
C ASN A 329 -17.17 8.24 8.75
N GLN A 330 -18.18 7.67 8.07
CA GLN A 330 -18.45 6.23 8.03
C GLN A 330 -17.53 5.48 7.07
N MET A 331 -17.34 4.19 7.35
CA MET A 331 -16.57 3.25 6.53
C MET A 331 -17.50 2.15 6.01
N ASN A 332 -17.79 2.15 4.71
CA ASN A 332 -18.81 1.26 4.12
C ASN A 332 -18.42 -0.23 4.06
N TRP A 333 -17.16 -0.55 4.31
CA TRP A 333 -16.64 -1.94 4.31
C TRP A 333 -16.68 -2.60 5.71
N GLN A 334 -17.10 -1.87 6.74
CA GLN A 334 -17.34 -2.45 8.06
C GLN A 334 -18.70 -3.16 8.11
N GLU A 335 -18.87 -4.08 9.06
CA GLU A 335 -20.11 -4.82 9.26
C GLU A 335 -21.34 -3.90 9.41
N CYS A 336 -21.17 -2.79 10.11
CA CYS A 336 -22.17 -1.74 10.26
C CYS A 336 -21.60 -0.39 9.82
N ASN A 337 -22.32 0.30 8.96
CA ASN A 337 -21.95 1.64 8.50
C ASN A 337 -22.37 2.69 9.54
N VAL A 338 -21.48 3.01 10.46
CA VAL A 338 -21.75 3.90 11.61
C VAL A 338 -21.18 5.29 11.35
N LEU A 339 -22.03 6.31 11.51
CA LEU A 339 -21.58 7.70 11.47
C LEU A 339 -20.71 8.01 12.69
N ARG A 340 -19.65 8.77 12.48
CA ARG A 340 -18.80 9.23 13.58
C ARG A 340 -19.48 10.32 14.40
N ALA A 341 -19.25 10.30 15.71
CA ALA A 341 -19.71 11.36 16.59
C ALA A 341 -19.06 12.72 16.22
N PRO A 342 -19.78 13.83 16.41
CA PRO A 342 -19.21 15.17 16.20
C PRO A 342 -17.90 15.38 16.98
N GLY A 343 -16.89 15.96 16.33
CA GLY A 343 -15.59 16.24 16.92
C GLY A 343 -14.63 15.03 16.95
N ARG A 344 -15.10 13.81 16.63
CA ARG A 344 -14.25 12.62 16.68
C ARG A 344 -13.18 12.62 15.59
N MET A 345 -13.53 13.00 14.35
CA MET A 345 -12.57 13.13 13.26
C MET A 345 -11.43 14.08 13.63
N ARG A 346 -11.77 15.26 14.14
CA ARG A 346 -10.78 16.25 14.58
C ARG A 346 -9.90 15.72 15.73
N ALA A 347 -10.51 15.07 16.73
CA ALA A 347 -9.76 14.53 17.87
C ALA A 347 -8.76 13.47 17.44
N GLU A 348 -9.11 12.56 16.53
CA GLU A 348 -8.25 11.52 15.99
C GLU A 348 -7.13 12.10 15.11
N SER A 349 -7.43 13.11 14.28
CA SER A 349 -6.42 13.84 13.50
C SER A 349 -5.37 14.50 14.40
N TYR A 350 -5.79 15.19 15.46
CA TYR A 350 -4.87 15.79 16.43
C TYR A 350 -4.11 14.73 17.23
N GLN A 351 -4.72 13.59 17.52
CA GLN A 351 -4.03 12.47 18.17
C GLN A 351 -2.88 11.97 17.30
N ALA A 352 -3.11 11.74 16.00
CA ALA A 352 -2.05 11.33 15.07
C ALA A 352 -0.87 12.30 15.07
N VAL A 353 -1.14 13.61 14.99
CA VAL A 353 -0.11 14.67 15.07
C VAL A 353 0.62 14.64 16.40
N ALA A 354 -0.08 14.47 17.52
CA ALA A 354 0.52 14.38 18.86
C ALA A 354 1.44 13.16 19.01
N HIS A 355 1.20 12.08 18.26
CA HIS A 355 2.01 10.88 18.21
C HIS A 355 3.11 10.92 17.12
N GLY A 356 3.21 12.01 16.36
CA GLY A 356 4.32 12.26 15.44
C GLY A 356 3.98 12.13 13.95
N ALA A 357 2.71 12.20 13.57
CA ALA A 357 2.34 12.35 12.18
C ALA A 357 2.74 13.75 11.66
N ASP A 358 3.37 13.82 10.51
CA ASP A 358 3.66 15.07 9.79
C ASP A 358 2.65 15.36 8.67
N THR A 359 1.68 14.45 8.49
CA THR A 359 0.53 14.64 7.59
C THR A 359 -0.77 14.17 8.26
N VAL A 360 -1.90 14.72 7.82
CA VAL A 360 -3.24 14.17 8.06
C VAL A 360 -3.97 14.12 6.73
N GLN A 361 -4.27 12.90 6.29
CA GLN A 361 -4.91 12.66 5.00
C GLN A 361 -6.14 11.76 5.19
N TYR A 362 -7.16 12.03 4.39
CA TYR A 362 -8.44 11.35 4.48
C TYR A 362 -8.73 10.51 3.23
N PHE A 363 -9.24 9.34 3.41
CA PHE A 363 -10.01 8.66 2.41
C PHE A 363 -11.49 8.91 2.68
N GLN A 364 -12.14 9.85 1.95
CA GLN A 364 -11.65 10.53 0.78
C GLN A 364 -12.05 12.02 0.78
N LEU A 365 -11.45 12.81 -0.09
CA LEU A 365 -11.78 14.23 -0.19
C LEU A 365 -13.14 14.47 -0.83
N LYS A 366 -13.50 13.72 -1.88
CA LYS A 366 -14.83 13.74 -2.50
C LYS A 366 -15.40 12.33 -2.56
N GLN A 367 -16.64 12.17 -2.13
CA GLN A 367 -17.30 10.87 -2.05
C GLN A 367 -17.38 10.20 -3.42
N SER A 368 -17.02 8.91 -3.50
CA SER A 368 -17.06 8.14 -4.74
C SER A 368 -18.45 8.12 -5.36
N ARG A 369 -18.56 8.42 -6.65
CA ARG A 369 -19.83 8.48 -7.38
C ARG A 369 -20.55 7.14 -7.42
N GLY A 370 -19.79 6.05 -7.44
CA GLY A 370 -20.30 4.67 -7.56
C GLY A 370 -19.24 3.66 -7.15
N GLY A 371 -19.48 2.38 -7.46
CA GLY A 371 -18.55 1.29 -7.15
C GLY A 371 -18.62 0.81 -5.71
N PHE A 372 -17.58 0.09 -5.30
CA PHE A 372 -17.53 -0.59 -4.00
C PHE A 372 -17.53 0.38 -2.81
N GLU A 373 -17.02 1.60 -2.98
CA GLU A 373 -16.80 2.59 -1.92
C GLU A 373 -17.78 3.78 -2.01
N LYS A 374 -18.87 3.63 -2.76
CA LYS A 374 -19.90 4.67 -2.91
C LYS A 374 -20.40 5.25 -1.59
N TYR A 375 -20.49 4.44 -0.55
CA TYR A 375 -21.03 4.84 0.75
C TYR A 375 -19.96 5.12 1.80
N HIS A 376 -18.67 5.13 1.41
CA HIS A 376 -17.61 5.61 2.29
C HIS A 376 -17.77 7.11 2.53
N GLY A 377 -17.42 7.57 3.74
CA GLY A 377 -17.47 9.00 4.08
C GLY A 377 -16.45 9.81 3.30
N ALA A 378 -16.70 11.09 3.14
CA ALA A 378 -15.79 12.01 2.48
C ALA A 378 -15.89 13.41 3.11
N VAL A 379 -14.92 14.26 2.84
CA VAL A 379 -14.96 15.69 3.18
C VAL A 379 -16.08 16.38 2.40
N ILE A 380 -16.12 16.16 1.09
CA ILE A 380 -17.22 16.61 0.21
C ILE A 380 -18.12 15.41 -0.07
N SER A 381 -19.34 15.43 0.43
CA SER A 381 -20.35 14.39 0.20
C SER A 381 -20.89 14.39 -1.23
N HIS A 382 -21.73 13.39 -1.58
CA HIS A 382 -22.44 13.38 -2.87
C HIS A 382 -23.29 14.65 -3.10
N GLY A 383 -23.79 15.26 -2.03
CA GLY A 383 -24.56 16.50 -2.10
C GLY A 383 -23.72 17.73 -2.43
N GLY A 384 -22.42 17.66 -2.21
CA GLY A 384 -21.47 18.75 -2.46
C GLY A 384 -21.72 20.00 -1.62
N ARG A 385 -22.36 19.86 -0.46
CA ARG A 385 -22.78 21.00 0.39
C ARG A 385 -21.69 21.32 1.41
N GLU A 386 -21.46 22.60 1.64
CA GLU A 386 -20.47 23.11 2.60
C GLU A 386 -21.05 23.28 4.02
N ASP A 387 -22.37 23.22 4.18
CA ASP A 387 -23.06 23.29 5.48
C ASP A 387 -23.20 21.91 6.17
N GLU A 388 -22.61 20.89 5.60
CA GLU A 388 -22.53 19.57 6.22
C GLU A 388 -21.52 19.53 7.37
N ARG A 389 -21.84 18.76 8.41
CA ARG A 389 -21.02 18.67 9.63
C ARG A 389 -19.56 18.29 9.36
N VAL A 390 -19.31 17.28 8.54
CA VAL A 390 -17.95 16.79 8.24
C VAL A 390 -17.11 17.87 7.59
N TYR A 391 -17.69 18.59 6.64
CA TYR A 391 -17.01 19.72 5.99
C TYR A 391 -16.72 20.86 6.97
N GLY A 392 -17.65 21.14 7.89
CA GLY A 392 -17.49 22.18 8.90
C GLY A 392 -16.47 21.86 10.00
N GLU A 393 -16.23 20.58 10.29
CA GLU A 393 -15.21 20.12 11.24
C GLU A 393 -13.81 20.27 10.70
#